data_a18c4c81af979de85a759bca7f2300a0
#
_entry.id   a18c4c81af979de85a759bca7f2300a0
#
_cell.length_a   1.000
_cell.length_b   1.000
_cell.length_c   1.000
_cell.angle_alpha   90.00
_cell.angle_beta   90.00
_cell.angle_gamma   90.00
#
_symmetry.space_group_name_H-M   'P 1'
#
loop_
_entity.id
_entity.type
_entity.pdbx_description
1 polymer ?
#
loop_
_entity_poly.entity_id
_entity_poly.type
_entity_poly.pdbx_seq_one_letter_code
_entity_poly.pdbx_strand_id
1 'polypeptide(L)'
;MAVPSHEQLRRWAENYVALWNAGDKAAWVRNWRSLAPGDFRMVDPVGTPEKRGFEQCAADAFDLFQPRVKFKIHADAIFFCGNEVAWVLENHVTADGQTTVALSIETYRFEPDGSVVIRTYYNVPQRTNDELGAMFKDYLPQDGSEPYTRSKRHG
;
A
#
# COMPACT_ATOMS: atom_id res chain seq x y z
N MET A 1 -18.19 8.33 13.71
CA MET A 1 -18.63 7.34 12.70
C MET A 1 -18.49 5.92 13.27
N ALA A 2 -19.30 5.01 12.80
CA ALA A 2 -19.09 3.60 13.13
C ALA A 2 -17.96 3.02 12.25
N VAL A 3 -17.28 1.99 12.74
CA VAL A 3 -16.33 1.25 11.92
C VAL A 3 -17.05 0.52 10.77
N PRO A 4 -16.38 0.31 9.63
CA PRO A 4 -16.99 -0.40 8.51
C PRO A 4 -17.38 -1.84 8.87
N SER A 5 -18.46 -2.33 8.30
CA SER A 5 -18.83 -3.75 8.36
C SER A 5 -17.90 -4.59 7.48
N HIS A 6 -17.86 -5.91 7.71
CA HIS A 6 -17.07 -6.81 6.87
C HIS A 6 -17.51 -6.78 5.40
N GLU A 7 -18.80 -6.57 5.14
CA GLU A 7 -19.30 -6.42 3.76
C GLU A 7 -18.77 -5.15 3.10
N GLN A 8 -18.74 -4.03 3.84
CA GLN A 8 -18.17 -2.78 3.35
C GLN A 8 -16.65 -2.91 3.10
N LEU A 9 -15.94 -3.57 4.02
CA LEU A 9 -14.51 -3.84 3.85
C LEU A 9 -14.22 -4.72 2.63
N ARG A 10 -15.04 -5.76 2.41
CA ARG A 10 -14.91 -6.64 1.23
C ARG A 10 -15.12 -5.87 -0.07
N ARG A 11 -16.18 -5.08 -0.15
CA ARG A 11 -16.47 -4.26 -1.32
C ARG A 11 -15.35 -3.24 -1.58
N TRP A 12 -14.87 -2.60 -0.53
CA TRP A 12 -13.74 -1.68 -0.63
C TRP A 12 -12.49 -2.37 -1.18
N ALA A 13 -12.17 -3.56 -0.68
CA ALA A 13 -10.99 -4.32 -1.09
C ALA A 13 -11.06 -4.77 -2.55
N GLU A 14 -12.21 -5.29 -2.99
CA GLU A 14 -12.43 -5.69 -4.38
C GLU A 14 -12.30 -4.49 -5.33
N ASN A 15 -12.90 -3.36 -4.97
CA ASN A 15 -12.80 -2.12 -5.73
C ASN A 15 -11.37 -1.57 -5.73
N TYR A 16 -10.66 -1.66 -4.61
CA TYR A 16 -9.27 -1.21 -4.51
C TYR A 16 -8.41 -1.83 -5.61
N VAL A 17 -8.45 -3.14 -5.72
CA VAL A 17 -7.68 -3.89 -6.73
C VAL A 17 -8.16 -3.60 -8.15
N ALA A 18 -9.48 -3.65 -8.38
CA ALA A 18 -10.06 -3.45 -9.71
C ALA A 18 -9.79 -2.04 -10.26
N LEU A 19 -9.99 -1.01 -9.45
CA LEU A 19 -9.81 0.39 -9.85
C LEU A 19 -8.34 0.75 -10.03
N TRP A 20 -7.48 0.23 -9.17
CA TRP A 20 -6.03 0.35 -9.37
C TRP A 20 -5.60 -0.24 -10.72
N ASN A 21 -5.98 -1.47 -10.98
CA ASN A 21 -5.59 -2.16 -12.21
C ASN A 21 -6.16 -1.48 -13.47
N ALA A 22 -7.34 -0.89 -13.36
CA ALA A 22 -7.94 -0.11 -14.45
C ALA A 22 -7.25 1.25 -14.68
N GLY A 23 -6.42 1.72 -13.75
CA GLY A 23 -5.80 3.04 -13.83
C GLY A 23 -6.77 4.20 -13.58
N ASP A 24 -7.93 3.92 -12.97
CA ASP A 24 -8.94 4.94 -12.66
C ASP A 24 -8.65 5.58 -11.29
N LYS A 25 -7.71 6.53 -11.28
CA LYS A 25 -7.31 7.22 -10.06
C LYS A 25 -8.48 7.91 -9.36
N ALA A 26 -9.33 8.59 -10.11
CA ALA A 26 -10.44 9.32 -9.52
C ALA A 26 -11.43 8.40 -8.79
N ALA A 27 -11.79 7.27 -9.41
CA ALA A 27 -12.64 6.27 -8.76
C ALA A 27 -11.94 5.57 -7.58
N TRP A 28 -10.64 5.29 -7.71
CA TRP A 28 -9.83 4.71 -6.64
C TRP A 28 -9.76 5.63 -5.42
N VAL A 29 -9.58 6.92 -5.62
CA VAL A 29 -9.62 7.93 -4.55
C VAL A 29 -11.00 7.96 -3.88
N ARG A 30 -12.08 7.95 -4.67
CA ARG A 30 -13.45 7.91 -4.09
C ARG A 30 -13.67 6.64 -3.26
N ASN A 31 -13.16 5.52 -3.74
CA ASN A 31 -13.24 4.25 -2.99
C ASN A 31 -12.55 4.37 -1.62
N TRP A 32 -11.36 4.94 -1.56
CA TRP A 32 -10.66 5.23 -0.31
C TRP A 32 -11.49 6.11 0.61
N ARG A 33 -11.94 7.25 0.10
CA ARG A 33 -12.66 8.24 0.88
C ARG A 33 -14.03 7.76 1.37
N SER A 34 -14.59 6.74 0.75
CA SER A 34 -15.85 6.14 1.19
C SER A 34 -15.76 5.49 2.57
N LEU A 35 -14.60 4.95 2.93
CA LEU A 35 -14.37 4.33 4.24
C LEU A 35 -13.40 5.13 5.13
N ALA A 36 -12.52 5.92 4.55
CA ALA A 36 -11.52 6.70 5.26
C ALA A 36 -11.56 8.18 4.84
N PRO A 37 -12.58 8.93 5.28
CA PRO A 37 -12.65 10.37 5.00
C PRO A 37 -11.69 11.20 5.86
N GLY A 38 -11.13 10.64 6.94
CA GLY A 38 -10.22 11.29 7.88
C GLY A 38 -8.74 11.17 7.50
N ASP A 39 -7.91 11.09 8.53
CA ASP A 39 -6.46 11.09 8.38
C ASP A 39 -5.91 9.73 7.95
N PHE A 40 -4.81 9.76 7.22
CA PHE A 40 -4.05 8.59 6.81
C PHE A 40 -2.69 8.55 7.52
N ARG A 41 -2.35 7.37 8.02
CA ARG A 41 -1.03 7.05 8.55
C ARG A 41 -0.56 5.76 7.91
N MET A 42 0.68 5.73 7.42
CA MET A 42 1.20 4.57 6.70
C MET A 42 2.67 4.33 6.98
N VAL A 43 2.99 3.09 7.26
CA VAL A 43 4.37 2.58 7.26
C VAL A 43 4.48 1.60 6.10
N ASP A 44 5.12 2.03 5.03
CA ASP A 44 5.23 1.25 3.80
C ASP A 44 6.60 1.44 3.13
N PRO A 45 7.45 0.42 3.13
CA PRO A 45 7.35 -0.80 3.91
C PRO A 45 7.70 -0.59 5.39
N VAL A 46 7.35 -1.54 6.25
CA VAL A 46 7.80 -1.56 7.64
C VAL A 46 9.34 -1.49 7.68
N GLY A 47 9.87 -0.61 8.52
CA GLY A 47 11.30 -0.27 8.57
C GLY A 47 11.63 1.08 7.93
N THR A 48 10.66 1.73 7.26
CA THR A 48 10.77 3.11 6.78
C THR A 48 10.01 4.07 7.70
N PRO A 49 10.28 5.39 7.63
CA PRO A 49 9.55 6.38 8.41
C PRO A 49 8.04 6.40 8.07
N GLU A 50 7.23 6.71 9.07
CA GLU A 50 5.78 6.85 8.90
C GLU A 50 5.43 8.00 7.95
N LYS A 51 4.56 7.73 7.00
CA LYS A 51 3.94 8.73 6.14
C LYS A 51 2.60 9.16 6.72
N ARG A 52 2.24 10.42 6.52
CA ARG A 52 0.98 11.00 6.99
C ARG A 52 0.28 11.79 5.91
N GLY A 53 -1.04 11.75 5.95
CA GLY A 53 -1.91 12.45 5.02
C GLY A 53 -2.22 11.63 3.77
N PHE A 54 -3.39 11.91 3.19
CA PHE A 54 -3.91 11.16 2.04
C PHE A 54 -2.99 11.23 0.83
N GLU A 55 -2.47 12.41 0.53
CA GLU A 55 -1.59 12.60 -0.64
C GLU A 55 -0.36 11.70 -0.55
N GLN A 56 0.36 11.78 0.56
CA GLN A 56 1.59 11.01 0.75
C GLN A 56 1.34 9.49 0.89
N CYS A 57 0.24 9.10 1.54
CA CYS A 57 -0.06 7.70 1.82
C CYS A 57 -0.74 6.98 0.65
N ALA A 58 -1.49 7.68 -0.19
CA ALA A 58 -2.31 7.03 -1.21
C ALA A 58 -2.13 7.65 -2.60
N ALA A 59 -2.35 8.94 -2.77
CA ALA A 59 -2.34 9.57 -4.10
C ALA A 59 -0.97 9.47 -4.78
N ASP A 60 0.11 9.75 -4.06
CA ASP A 60 1.48 9.62 -4.57
C ASP A 60 1.83 8.19 -4.94
N ALA A 61 1.35 7.21 -4.15
CA ALA A 61 1.55 5.80 -4.44
C ALA A 61 0.91 5.40 -5.78
N PHE A 62 -0.29 5.89 -6.05
CA PHE A 62 -0.95 5.65 -7.33
C PHE A 62 -0.11 6.19 -8.50
N ASP A 63 0.33 7.43 -8.42
CA ASP A 63 1.10 8.07 -9.49
C ASP A 63 2.46 7.39 -9.72
N LEU A 64 3.14 6.99 -8.65
CA LEU A 64 4.46 6.36 -8.73
C LEU A 64 4.41 4.92 -9.23
N PHE A 65 3.46 4.12 -8.79
CA PHE A 65 3.49 2.68 -8.96
C PHE A 65 2.48 2.13 -9.96
N GLN A 66 1.30 2.72 -10.08
CA GLN A 66 0.25 2.16 -10.92
C GLN A 66 0.68 1.87 -12.37
N PRO A 67 1.45 2.76 -13.03
CA PRO A 67 1.85 2.50 -14.41
C PRO A 67 2.70 1.23 -14.59
N ARG A 68 3.40 0.79 -13.54
CA ARG A 68 4.31 -0.35 -13.58
C ARG A 68 3.87 -1.54 -12.77
N VAL A 69 2.88 -1.38 -11.91
CA VAL A 69 2.46 -2.42 -10.96
C VAL A 69 0.98 -2.70 -11.13
N LYS A 70 0.63 -3.98 -11.29
CA LYS A 70 -0.74 -4.48 -11.20
C LYS A 70 -0.87 -5.38 -9.97
N PHE A 71 -2.05 -5.39 -9.38
CA PHE A 71 -2.32 -6.14 -8.16
C PHE A 71 -3.17 -7.37 -8.40
N LYS A 72 -2.90 -8.41 -7.62
CA LYS A 72 -3.77 -9.58 -7.51
C LYS A 72 -3.73 -10.08 -6.07
N ILE A 73 -4.89 -10.37 -5.49
CA ILE A 73 -4.93 -11.02 -4.17
C ILE A 73 -4.44 -12.46 -4.33
N HIS A 74 -3.40 -12.82 -3.57
CA HIS A 74 -2.74 -14.10 -3.68
C HIS A 74 -3.60 -15.22 -3.11
N ALA A 75 -3.97 -16.19 -3.96
CA ALA A 75 -4.68 -17.43 -3.56
C ALA A 75 -5.81 -17.19 -2.54
N ASP A 76 -6.63 -16.15 -2.75
CA ASP A 76 -7.73 -15.74 -1.85
C ASP A 76 -7.28 -15.40 -0.42
N ALA A 77 -6.02 -15.07 -0.23
CA ALA A 77 -5.44 -14.71 1.06
C ALA A 77 -5.85 -13.29 1.47
N ILE A 78 -7.11 -13.13 1.78
CA ILE A 78 -7.70 -11.90 2.32
C ILE A 78 -8.51 -12.22 3.56
N PHE A 79 -8.29 -11.44 4.62
CA PHE A 79 -8.87 -11.67 5.94
C PHE A 79 -9.54 -10.39 6.43
N PHE A 80 -10.74 -10.55 6.97
CA PHE A 80 -11.49 -9.47 7.60
C PHE A 80 -11.67 -9.82 9.08
N CYS A 81 -11.16 -8.98 9.96
CA CYS A 81 -11.26 -9.19 11.39
C CYS A 81 -11.46 -7.83 12.09
N GLY A 82 -12.54 -7.70 12.88
CA GLY A 82 -12.89 -6.42 13.48
C GLY A 82 -13.06 -5.34 12.40
N ASN A 83 -12.31 -4.26 12.54
CA ASN A 83 -12.25 -3.14 11.59
C ASN A 83 -11.02 -3.18 10.68
N GLU A 84 -10.42 -4.35 10.49
CA GLU A 84 -9.20 -4.51 9.72
C GLU A 84 -9.39 -5.42 8.50
N VAL A 85 -8.63 -5.11 7.47
CA VAL A 85 -8.37 -5.98 6.33
C VAL A 85 -6.89 -6.33 6.34
N ALA A 86 -6.58 -7.60 6.16
CA ALA A 86 -5.22 -8.07 5.93
C ALA A 86 -5.21 -8.97 4.69
N TRP A 87 -4.27 -8.76 3.80
CA TRP A 87 -4.14 -9.59 2.60
C TRP A 87 -2.69 -9.91 2.26
N VAL A 88 -2.51 -10.97 1.50
CA VAL A 88 -1.28 -11.19 0.75
C VAL A 88 -1.55 -10.73 -0.68
N LEU A 89 -0.76 -9.80 -1.15
CA LEU A 89 -0.91 -9.20 -2.47
C LEU A 89 0.24 -9.61 -3.38
N GLU A 90 -0.08 -10.05 -4.58
CA GLU A 90 0.88 -10.19 -5.67
C GLU A 90 1.02 -8.84 -6.35
N ASN A 91 2.22 -8.29 -6.31
CA ASN A 91 2.59 -7.08 -7.03
C ASN A 91 3.26 -7.51 -8.33
N HIS A 92 2.56 -7.40 -9.44
CA HIS A 92 3.07 -7.71 -10.77
C HIS A 92 3.77 -6.49 -11.33
N VAL A 93 5.09 -6.47 -11.21
CA VAL A 93 5.94 -5.33 -11.57
C VAL A 93 6.49 -5.52 -12.97
N THR A 94 6.19 -4.59 -13.86
CA THR A 94 6.72 -4.60 -15.24
C THR A 94 7.82 -3.54 -15.38
N ALA A 95 9.00 -3.99 -15.76
CA ALA A 95 10.15 -3.16 -16.06
C ALA A 95 10.90 -3.74 -17.25
N ASP A 96 11.32 -2.88 -18.21
CA ASP A 96 12.08 -3.27 -19.39
C ASP A 96 11.48 -4.46 -20.17
N GLY A 97 10.14 -4.48 -20.29
CA GLY A 97 9.40 -5.51 -21.00
C GLY A 97 9.28 -6.84 -20.27
N GLN A 98 9.76 -6.93 -19.03
CA GLN A 98 9.64 -8.12 -18.18
C GLN A 98 8.74 -7.86 -16.99
N THR A 99 7.97 -8.88 -16.59
CA THR A 99 7.11 -8.82 -15.40
C THR A 99 7.65 -9.79 -14.35
N THR A 100 7.87 -9.26 -13.15
CA THR A 100 8.22 -10.03 -11.95
C THR A 100 7.11 -9.91 -10.93
N VAL A 101 6.98 -10.88 -10.02
CA VAL A 101 5.97 -10.89 -8.98
C VAL A 101 6.65 -10.77 -7.61
N ALA A 102 6.29 -9.73 -6.87
CA ALA A 102 6.70 -9.56 -5.47
C ALA A 102 5.47 -9.70 -4.57
N LEU A 103 5.59 -10.48 -3.51
CA LEU A 103 4.52 -10.60 -2.52
C LEU A 103 4.67 -9.55 -1.44
N SER A 104 3.54 -8.98 -1.03
CA SER A 104 3.45 -8.14 0.15
C SER A 104 2.34 -8.63 1.07
N ILE A 105 2.51 -8.41 2.37
CA ILE A 105 1.43 -8.47 3.34
C ILE A 105 1.05 -7.03 3.65
N GLU A 106 -0.23 -6.72 3.57
CA GLU A 106 -0.73 -5.38 3.82
C GLU A 106 -1.89 -5.43 4.81
N THR A 107 -1.89 -4.51 5.76
CA THR A 107 -2.96 -4.36 6.75
C THR A 107 -3.54 -2.96 6.70
N TYR A 108 -4.86 -2.87 6.81
CA TYR A 108 -5.63 -1.64 6.77
C TYR A 108 -6.58 -1.62 7.95
N ARG A 109 -6.35 -0.74 8.91
CA ARG A 109 -7.23 -0.57 10.07
C ARG A 109 -8.02 0.71 9.92
N PHE A 110 -9.34 0.59 9.83
CA PHE A 110 -10.28 1.70 9.67
C PHE A 110 -10.83 2.11 11.03
N GLU A 111 -10.44 3.28 11.49
CA GLU A 111 -10.78 3.78 12.82
C GLU A 111 -12.19 4.42 12.86
N PRO A 112 -12.82 4.48 14.05
CA PRO A 112 -14.15 5.08 14.18
C PRO A 112 -14.23 6.56 13.79
N ASP A 113 -13.13 7.29 13.87
CA ASP A 113 -13.04 8.70 13.48
C ASP A 113 -12.88 8.93 11.97
N GLY A 114 -12.90 7.86 11.18
CA GLY A 114 -12.71 7.92 9.73
C GLY A 114 -11.25 7.93 9.28
N SER A 115 -10.30 7.80 10.19
CA SER A 115 -8.89 7.64 9.83
C SER A 115 -8.57 6.19 9.47
N VAL A 116 -7.42 5.99 8.83
CA VAL A 116 -6.92 4.67 8.50
C VAL A 116 -5.42 4.55 8.84
N VAL A 117 -5.05 3.39 9.35
CA VAL A 117 -3.65 3.03 9.60
C VAL A 117 -3.27 1.87 8.68
N ILE A 118 -2.22 2.08 7.90
CA ILE A 118 -1.76 1.15 6.86
C ILE A 118 -0.36 0.68 7.22
N ARG A 119 -0.14 -0.62 7.11
CA ARG A 119 1.19 -1.23 7.28
C ARG A 119 1.43 -2.23 6.16
N THR A 120 2.59 -2.16 5.53
CA THR A 120 2.98 -3.08 4.47
C THR A 120 4.30 -3.76 4.79
N TYR A 121 4.38 -5.02 4.42
CA TYR A 121 5.53 -5.89 4.68
C TYR A 121 5.96 -6.53 3.37
N TYR A 122 7.23 -6.38 3.04
CA TYR A 122 7.83 -7.02 1.88
C TYR A 122 9.02 -7.87 2.31
N ASN A 123 9.30 -8.92 1.56
CA ASN A 123 10.62 -9.53 1.60
C ASN A 123 11.58 -8.59 0.88
N VAL A 124 12.03 -7.55 1.58
CA VAL A 124 12.99 -6.63 0.99
C VAL A 124 14.29 -7.39 0.73
N PRO A 125 14.70 -7.49 -0.53
CA PRO A 125 15.91 -8.21 -0.89
C PRO A 125 17.13 -7.70 -0.14
N GLN A 126 18.03 -8.60 0.21
CA GLN A 126 19.23 -8.27 0.97
C GLN A 126 20.28 -7.49 0.14
N ARG A 127 20.05 -7.27 -1.16
CA ARG A 127 20.97 -6.60 -2.08
C ARG A 127 20.46 -5.23 -2.49
N THR A 128 21.39 -4.28 -2.65
CA THR A 128 21.10 -2.86 -2.90
C THR A 128 20.53 -2.55 -4.29
N ASN A 129 20.67 -3.45 -5.25
CA ASN A 129 20.27 -3.23 -6.64
C ASN A 129 18.98 -3.94 -7.00
N ASP A 130 18.25 -4.44 -6.04
CA ASP A 130 17.00 -5.11 -6.31
C ASP A 130 15.92 -4.09 -6.68
N GLU A 131 15.15 -4.42 -7.68
CA GLU A 131 14.13 -3.54 -8.27
C GLU A 131 13.16 -2.97 -7.23
N LEU A 132 12.76 -3.80 -6.27
CA LEU A 132 11.85 -3.37 -5.21
C LEU A 132 12.50 -2.31 -4.30
N GLY A 133 13.77 -2.48 -3.94
CA GLY A 133 14.52 -1.50 -3.16
C GLY A 133 14.67 -0.18 -3.90
N ALA A 134 14.92 -0.23 -5.21
CA ALA A 134 15.01 0.95 -6.06
C ALA A 134 13.67 1.71 -6.15
N MET A 135 12.54 0.98 -6.23
CA MET A 135 11.21 1.58 -6.27
C MET A 135 10.90 2.36 -4.99
N PHE A 136 11.30 1.86 -3.83
CA PHE A 136 11.04 2.54 -2.56
C PHE A 136 11.90 3.77 -2.33
N LYS A 137 12.95 3.95 -3.10
CA LYS A 137 13.82 5.12 -3.00
C LYS A 137 13.06 6.43 -3.21
N ASP A 138 12.08 6.43 -4.11
CA ASP A 138 11.25 7.60 -4.42
C ASP A 138 9.96 7.65 -3.59
N TYR A 139 9.71 6.61 -2.79
CA TYR A 139 8.49 6.45 -1.99
C TYR A 139 8.78 6.62 -0.49
N LEU A 140 9.31 7.77 -0.14
CA LEU A 140 9.70 8.09 1.23
C LEU A 140 8.97 9.34 1.73
N PRO A 141 8.76 9.48 3.05
CA PRO A 141 8.15 10.66 3.61
C PRO A 141 8.88 11.94 3.22
N GLN A 142 8.14 12.98 2.93
CA GLN A 142 8.66 14.30 2.56
C GLN A 142 8.78 15.24 3.77
N ASP A 143 8.84 14.70 4.96
CA ASP A 143 8.82 15.44 6.23
C ASP A 143 10.24 15.66 6.82
N GLY A 144 11.27 15.42 6.04
CA GLY A 144 12.68 15.53 6.50
C GLY A 144 13.17 14.26 7.19
N SER A 145 12.40 13.19 7.22
CA SER A 145 12.87 11.89 7.73
C SER A 145 14.02 11.37 6.87
N GLU A 146 14.98 10.69 7.53
CA GLU A 146 16.08 10.07 6.81
C GLU A 146 15.57 9.00 5.85
N PRO A 147 16.03 8.99 4.59
CA PRO A 147 15.70 7.94 3.65
C PRO A 147 16.07 6.56 4.19
N TYR A 148 15.24 5.58 3.92
CA TYR A 148 15.58 4.20 4.15
C TYR A 148 16.80 3.85 3.29
N THR A 149 17.95 3.73 3.90
CA THR A 149 19.16 3.29 3.24
C THR A 149 19.66 2.02 3.90
N ARG A 150 19.88 1.03 3.10
CA ARG A 150 20.36 -0.27 3.55
C ARG A 150 21.79 -0.23 4.09
N SER A 151 22.56 0.76 3.66
CA SER A 151 23.95 0.95 4.07
C SER A 151 24.12 1.26 5.57
N LYS A 152 23.05 1.59 6.27
CA LYS A 152 23.08 1.82 7.73
C LYS A 152 22.87 0.56 8.57
N ARG A 153 22.68 -0.59 7.95
CA ARG A 153 22.73 -1.87 8.67
C ARG A 153 24.17 -2.33 8.77
N HIS A 154 24.87 -1.79 9.74
CA HIS A 154 26.07 -2.47 10.23
C HIS A 154 25.62 -3.58 11.17
N GLY A 155 26.00 -4.77 10.79
CA GLY A 155 25.88 -5.93 11.66
C GLY A 155 26.68 -5.73 12.93
#